data_b9d0a43b4d6a7d475499cde7d763005b
#
_entry.id   b9d0a43b4d6a7d475499cde7d763005b
#
_cell.length_a   1.000
_cell.length_b   1.000
_cell.length_c   1.000
_cell.angle_alpha   90.00
_cell.angle_beta   90.00
_cell.angle_gamma   90.00
#
_symmetry.space_group_name_H-M   'P 1'
#
loop_
_entity.id
_entity.type
_entity.pdbx_description
1 polymer ?
#
loop_
_entity_poly.entity_id
_entity_poly.type
_entity_poly.pdbx_seq_one_letter_code
_entity_poly.pdbx_strand_id
1 'polypeptide(L)'
;MDSSKPLWSSQPFKALYTSYFLVKTPVHLLLLSVAYTVKPLRPQPAWSVKENVRAAMARMLFSFWSSIRSQRPVYTAPEKAQERHARVEPPPAAFFPGAVAPSDLVKPAAVDAIWFPSPPSSDSAELAKQKVILHFPGGAFVLAFSHESSGRPIADALSKHFQADRVVWAQYRLSGTPETCFPAAVQDAVTFYHYIVSLGVDPANIIVSGDSAGGNVAVALARYLQDSQTKLPLPRGVAVFSPWVHVTKTAGQDYDQEDRSQADVLHSSVLQWGADVYRPQGQLSPETEAYISPLHHPFEMSVPLYVQAGSAEGMHDQIRSFSEEMASVRGNRVLFRSTPLTPHNLPFCHDQFGKAKELGESLDEAFEFLRPDN
;
A
#
# COMPACT_ATOMS: atom_id res chain seq x y z
N MET A 1 -1.96 -28.85 15.04
CA MET A 1 -2.62 -27.55 14.84
C MET A 1 -1.52 -26.51 14.81
N ASP A 2 -1.44 -25.74 13.75
CA ASP A 2 -0.46 -24.65 13.64
C ASP A 2 -0.79 -23.62 14.73
N SER A 3 0.07 -23.52 15.75
CA SER A 3 -0.15 -22.70 16.94
C SER A 3 -0.18 -21.18 16.67
N SER A 4 0.05 -20.78 15.42
CA SER A 4 0.07 -19.40 14.97
C SER A 4 -1.29 -18.85 14.51
N LYS A 5 -2.29 -19.72 14.25
CA LYS A 5 -3.58 -19.30 13.74
C LYS A 5 -4.60 -19.06 14.84
N PRO A 6 -5.29 -17.90 14.86
CA PRO A 6 -6.35 -17.64 15.83
C PRO A 6 -7.44 -18.73 15.78
N LEU A 7 -8.00 -19.10 16.92
CA LEU A 7 -9.09 -20.08 17.01
C LEU A 7 -10.26 -19.72 16.06
N TRP A 8 -10.57 -18.43 15.94
CA TRP A 8 -11.66 -17.90 15.11
C TRP A 8 -11.41 -18.00 13.59
N SER A 9 -10.24 -18.44 13.16
CA SER A 9 -9.92 -18.65 11.74
C SER A 9 -10.35 -20.04 11.23
N SER A 10 -10.72 -20.96 12.13
CA SER A 10 -11.07 -22.34 11.82
C SER A 10 -12.56 -22.65 12.07
N GLN A 11 -13.16 -23.51 11.27
CA GLN A 11 -14.53 -24.00 11.52
C GLN A 11 -14.55 -24.95 12.72
N PRO A 12 -15.63 -24.95 13.53
CA PRO A 12 -16.87 -24.14 13.44
C PRO A 12 -16.76 -22.74 14.06
N PHE A 13 -15.67 -22.42 14.75
CA PHE A 13 -15.48 -21.17 15.48
C PHE A 13 -15.56 -19.94 14.57
N LYS A 14 -15.08 -20.05 13.33
CA LYS A 14 -15.19 -18.98 12.32
C LYS A 14 -16.66 -18.62 12.07
N ALA A 15 -17.54 -19.60 11.92
CA ALA A 15 -18.96 -19.35 11.73
C ALA A 15 -19.60 -18.69 12.95
N LEU A 16 -19.29 -19.18 14.17
CA LEU A 16 -19.77 -18.59 15.41
C LEU A 16 -19.33 -17.14 15.59
N TYR A 17 -18.06 -16.86 15.35
CA TYR A 17 -17.53 -15.49 15.46
C TYR A 17 -18.14 -14.56 14.38
N THR A 18 -18.34 -15.06 13.17
CA THR A 18 -19.01 -14.30 12.10
C THR A 18 -20.45 -13.96 12.49
N SER A 19 -21.21 -14.93 13.00
CA SER A 19 -22.58 -14.69 13.48
C SER A 19 -22.62 -13.68 14.63
N TYR A 20 -21.72 -13.83 15.60
CA TYR A 20 -21.57 -12.87 16.70
C TYR A 20 -21.25 -11.46 16.17
N PHE A 21 -20.31 -11.34 15.24
CA PHE A 21 -19.94 -10.05 14.64
C PHE A 21 -21.13 -9.38 13.93
N LEU A 22 -21.90 -10.15 13.14
CA LEU A 22 -23.07 -9.64 12.41
C LEU A 22 -24.18 -9.14 13.35
N VAL A 23 -24.38 -9.77 14.50
CA VAL A 23 -25.37 -9.34 15.49
C VAL A 23 -24.88 -8.17 16.33
N LYS A 24 -23.64 -8.25 16.82
CA LYS A 24 -23.04 -7.22 17.69
C LYS A 24 -22.83 -5.89 16.98
N THR A 25 -22.34 -5.92 15.74
CA THR A 25 -21.86 -4.72 15.05
C THR A 25 -22.94 -3.66 14.86
N PRO A 26 -24.15 -3.96 14.36
CA PRO A 26 -25.20 -2.95 14.22
C PRO A 26 -25.60 -2.30 15.56
N VAL A 27 -25.71 -3.11 16.61
CA VAL A 27 -26.05 -2.64 17.97
C VAL A 27 -24.96 -1.71 18.49
N HIS A 28 -23.68 -2.12 18.34
CA HIS A 28 -22.54 -1.30 18.78
C HIS A 28 -22.45 0.02 18.02
N LEU A 29 -22.64 0.00 16.70
CA LEU A 29 -22.64 1.23 15.89
C LEU A 29 -23.78 2.17 16.23
N LEU A 30 -24.95 1.64 16.57
CA LEU A 30 -26.07 2.45 17.06
C LEU A 30 -25.71 3.16 18.38
N LEU A 31 -25.14 2.42 19.34
CA LEU A 31 -24.68 2.97 20.62
C LEU A 31 -23.61 4.04 20.42
N LEU A 32 -22.63 3.79 19.55
CA LEU A 32 -21.61 4.78 19.19
C LEU A 32 -22.21 6.02 18.52
N SER A 33 -23.20 5.84 17.65
CA SER A 33 -23.88 6.96 16.99
C SER A 33 -24.56 7.89 18.00
N VAL A 34 -25.13 7.32 19.07
CA VAL A 34 -25.70 8.09 20.18
C VAL A 34 -24.59 8.73 21.02
N ALA A 35 -23.58 7.96 21.42
CA ALA A 35 -22.47 8.47 22.25
C ALA A 35 -21.73 9.62 21.57
N TYR A 36 -21.46 9.50 20.27
CA TYR A 36 -20.72 10.52 19.50
C TYR A 36 -21.54 11.80 19.22
N THR A 37 -22.80 11.89 19.60
CA THR A 37 -23.50 13.18 19.65
C THR A 37 -22.85 14.09 20.69
N VAL A 38 -22.26 13.51 21.73
CA VAL A 38 -21.50 14.21 22.77
C VAL A 38 -20.05 14.36 22.31
N LYS A 39 -19.64 15.56 21.92
CA LYS A 39 -18.35 15.85 21.29
C LYS A 39 -17.12 15.31 22.04
N PRO A 40 -16.99 15.41 23.37
CA PRO A 40 -15.86 14.83 24.12
C PRO A 40 -15.75 13.30 24.06
N LEU A 41 -16.79 12.59 23.68
CA LEU A 41 -16.77 11.13 23.53
C LEU A 41 -16.28 10.66 22.15
N ARG A 42 -16.06 11.57 21.22
CA ARG A 42 -15.54 11.25 19.88
C ARG A 42 -14.05 10.99 19.94
N PRO A 43 -13.55 9.89 19.36
CA PRO A 43 -12.12 9.66 19.21
C PRO A 43 -11.41 10.81 18.46
N GLN A 44 -12.05 11.37 17.41
CA GLN A 44 -11.62 12.61 16.77
C GLN A 44 -12.71 13.70 16.96
N PRO A 45 -12.52 14.61 17.92
CA PRO A 45 -13.55 15.63 18.24
C PRO A 45 -13.87 16.59 17.09
N ALA A 46 -12.93 16.80 16.16
CA ALA A 46 -13.11 17.66 14.98
C ALA A 46 -13.98 17.01 13.89
N TRP A 47 -14.09 15.69 13.89
CA TRP A 47 -14.94 14.98 12.95
C TRP A 47 -16.42 15.01 13.36
N SER A 48 -17.29 14.91 12.36
CA SER A 48 -18.72 14.70 12.58
C SER A 48 -19.00 13.34 13.26
N VAL A 49 -20.24 13.16 13.75
CA VAL A 49 -20.70 11.83 14.23
C VAL A 49 -20.52 10.77 13.16
N LYS A 50 -20.90 11.10 11.91
CA LYS A 50 -20.83 10.18 10.77
C LYS A 50 -19.41 9.72 10.47
N GLU A 51 -18.41 10.62 10.50
CA GLU A 51 -17.01 10.28 10.26
C GLU A 51 -16.46 9.41 11.39
N ASN A 52 -16.71 9.74 12.66
CA ASN A 52 -16.29 8.91 13.79
C ASN A 52 -16.92 7.50 13.76
N VAL A 53 -18.21 7.38 13.38
CA VAL A 53 -18.89 6.09 13.24
C VAL A 53 -18.32 5.28 12.06
N ARG A 54 -17.97 5.94 10.94
CA ARG A 54 -17.30 5.29 9.80
C ARG A 54 -15.92 4.77 10.17
N ALA A 55 -15.13 5.54 10.90
CA ALA A 55 -13.83 5.09 11.40
C ALA A 55 -13.99 3.88 12.33
N ALA A 56 -14.94 3.94 13.29
CA ALA A 56 -15.25 2.82 14.17
C ALA A 56 -15.67 1.56 13.39
N MET A 57 -16.51 1.72 12.37
CA MET A 57 -16.90 0.61 11.47
C MET A 57 -15.71 0.00 10.75
N ALA A 58 -14.84 0.82 10.17
CA ALA A 58 -13.64 0.35 9.48
C ALA A 58 -12.73 -0.43 10.42
N ARG A 59 -12.47 0.08 11.64
CA ARG A 59 -11.68 -0.61 12.67
C ARG A 59 -12.30 -1.96 13.05
N MET A 60 -13.61 -2.02 13.21
CA MET A 60 -14.30 -3.28 13.52
C MET A 60 -14.17 -4.28 12.37
N LEU A 61 -14.25 -3.84 11.12
CA LEU A 61 -14.03 -4.70 9.95
C LEU A 61 -12.59 -5.21 9.87
N PHE A 62 -11.58 -4.37 10.07
CA PHE A 62 -10.18 -4.81 10.10
C PHE A 62 -9.91 -5.80 11.24
N SER A 63 -10.45 -5.53 12.44
CA SER A 63 -10.37 -6.46 13.56
C SER A 63 -11.05 -7.80 13.25
N PHE A 64 -12.23 -7.77 12.62
CA PHE A 64 -12.93 -8.97 12.20
C PHE A 64 -12.14 -9.78 11.16
N TRP A 65 -11.69 -9.13 10.08
CA TRP A 65 -10.94 -9.82 9.02
C TRP A 65 -9.64 -10.43 9.53
N SER A 66 -8.92 -9.74 10.41
CA SER A 66 -7.70 -10.28 11.02
C SER A 66 -8.01 -11.46 11.95
N SER A 67 -9.10 -11.41 12.73
CA SER A 67 -9.50 -12.50 13.64
C SER A 67 -9.84 -13.78 12.88
N ILE A 68 -10.55 -13.68 11.77
CA ILE A 68 -10.93 -14.85 10.96
C ILE A 68 -9.93 -15.19 9.86
N ARG A 69 -8.80 -14.46 9.79
CA ARG A 69 -7.79 -14.60 8.71
C ARG A 69 -8.44 -14.61 7.32
N SER A 70 -9.26 -13.58 7.05
CA SER A 70 -10.05 -13.45 5.80
C SER A 70 -9.16 -13.00 4.65
N GLN A 71 -8.25 -13.84 4.22
CA GLN A 71 -7.44 -13.62 3.04
C GLN A 71 -8.24 -14.01 1.79
N ARG A 72 -8.28 -13.13 0.81
CA ARG A 72 -8.87 -13.40 -0.49
C ARG A 72 -7.77 -13.50 -1.53
N PRO A 73 -7.94 -14.33 -2.57
CA PRO A 73 -7.01 -14.36 -3.68
C PRO A 73 -6.84 -12.97 -4.31
N VAL A 74 -5.61 -12.60 -4.62
CA VAL A 74 -5.25 -11.35 -5.32
C VAL A 74 -5.44 -11.53 -6.82
N TYR A 75 -6.15 -12.48 -7.25
CA TYR A 75 -6.27 -12.63 -8.68
C TYR A 75 -7.61 -12.10 -9.16
N THR A 76 -7.58 -11.44 -10.28
CA THR A 76 -8.76 -11.03 -11.01
C THR A 76 -9.04 -12.08 -12.08
N ALA A 77 -10.24 -12.65 -12.04
CA ALA A 77 -10.65 -13.50 -13.14
C ALA A 77 -10.53 -12.69 -14.45
N PRO A 78 -9.78 -13.16 -15.45
CA PRO A 78 -9.57 -12.44 -16.72
C PRO A 78 -10.86 -11.91 -17.32
N GLU A 79 -11.96 -12.66 -17.17
CA GLU A 79 -13.29 -12.32 -17.67
C GLU A 79 -13.85 -11.02 -17.09
N LYS A 80 -13.45 -10.63 -15.87
CA LYS A 80 -13.91 -9.40 -15.22
C LYS A 80 -13.10 -8.16 -15.63
N ALA A 81 -11.83 -8.34 -15.89
CA ALA A 81 -10.95 -7.27 -16.34
C ALA A 81 -10.90 -7.16 -17.87
N GLN A 82 -11.29 -8.23 -18.55
CA GLN A 82 -11.27 -8.34 -20.03
C GLN A 82 -9.89 -7.99 -20.61
N GLU A 83 -9.86 -7.13 -21.63
CA GLU A 83 -8.63 -6.70 -22.30
C GLU A 83 -7.64 -5.95 -21.38
N ARG A 84 -8.11 -5.44 -20.24
CA ARG A 84 -7.27 -4.69 -19.29
C ARG A 84 -6.40 -5.59 -18.41
N HIS A 85 -6.66 -6.90 -18.39
CA HIS A 85 -5.86 -7.87 -17.65
C HIS A 85 -4.59 -8.23 -18.44
N ALA A 86 -3.46 -8.26 -17.75
CA ALA A 86 -2.20 -8.76 -18.27
C ALA A 86 -1.57 -9.73 -17.27
N ARG A 87 -1.24 -10.94 -17.76
CA ARG A 87 -0.38 -11.86 -17.03
C ARG A 87 1.07 -11.46 -17.27
N VAL A 88 1.82 -11.24 -16.20
CA VAL A 88 3.20 -10.73 -16.23
C VAL A 88 4.14 -11.81 -15.72
N GLU A 89 5.03 -12.27 -16.58
CA GLU A 89 6.06 -13.23 -16.22
C GLU A 89 7.28 -12.54 -15.60
N PRO A 90 7.93 -13.15 -14.60
CA PRO A 90 9.11 -12.57 -13.98
C PRO A 90 10.29 -12.52 -14.96
N PRO A 91 11.14 -11.47 -14.88
CA PRO A 91 12.37 -11.43 -15.64
C PRO A 91 13.35 -12.52 -15.16
N PRO A 92 14.45 -12.76 -15.93
CA PRO A 92 15.49 -13.69 -15.53
C PRO A 92 16.04 -13.42 -14.12
N ALA A 93 16.53 -14.46 -13.45
CA ALA A 93 17.02 -14.39 -12.06
C ALA A 93 18.09 -13.30 -11.82
N ALA A 94 18.84 -12.93 -12.84
CA ALA A 94 19.84 -11.85 -12.77
C ALA A 94 19.26 -10.45 -12.47
N PHE A 95 17.93 -10.30 -12.52
CA PHE A 95 17.22 -9.08 -12.10
C PHE A 95 16.84 -9.07 -10.62
N PHE A 96 17.21 -10.07 -9.85
CA PHE A 96 16.90 -10.14 -8.43
C PHE A 96 18.17 -10.31 -7.58
N PRO A 97 19.03 -9.28 -7.45
CA PRO A 97 20.23 -9.33 -6.62
C PRO A 97 19.93 -9.07 -5.13
N GLY A 98 20.92 -9.30 -4.25
CA GLY A 98 20.92 -8.90 -2.85
C GLY A 98 19.73 -9.41 -2.05
N ALA A 99 19.10 -8.55 -1.28
CA ALA A 99 17.96 -8.91 -0.41
C ALA A 99 16.72 -9.43 -1.15
N VAL A 100 16.61 -9.17 -2.47
CA VAL A 100 15.48 -9.64 -3.30
C VAL A 100 15.80 -10.91 -4.07
N ALA A 101 16.98 -11.50 -3.85
CA ALA A 101 17.41 -12.72 -4.53
C ALA A 101 16.45 -13.88 -4.27
N PRO A 102 16.25 -14.76 -5.29
CA PRO A 102 15.49 -15.99 -5.10
C PRO A 102 16.13 -16.87 -4.01
N SER A 103 15.31 -17.48 -3.18
CA SER A 103 15.71 -18.50 -2.22
C SER A 103 15.09 -19.85 -2.59
N ASP A 104 15.40 -20.90 -1.81
CA ASP A 104 14.71 -22.19 -1.98
C ASP A 104 13.22 -22.07 -1.69
N LEU A 105 12.83 -21.15 -0.82
CA LEU A 105 11.46 -20.95 -0.36
C LEU A 105 10.71 -19.90 -1.18
N VAL A 106 11.28 -18.70 -1.35
CA VAL A 106 10.63 -17.58 -2.06
C VAL A 106 11.29 -17.38 -3.42
N LYS A 107 10.50 -17.52 -4.47
CA LYS A 107 10.96 -17.37 -5.86
C LYS A 107 10.11 -16.36 -6.60
N PRO A 108 10.66 -15.61 -7.58
CA PRO A 108 9.87 -14.83 -8.51
C PRO A 108 8.79 -15.69 -9.17
N ALA A 109 7.62 -15.13 -9.33
CA ALA A 109 6.47 -15.83 -9.90
C ALA A 109 5.70 -14.90 -10.84
N ALA A 110 4.92 -15.49 -11.73
CA ALA A 110 4.03 -14.73 -12.59
C ALA A 110 2.92 -14.07 -11.76
N VAL A 111 2.60 -12.82 -12.08
CA VAL A 111 1.64 -11.97 -11.39
C VAL A 111 0.64 -11.36 -12.37
N ASP A 112 -0.41 -10.73 -11.85
CA ASP A 112 -1.48 -10.17 -12.66
C ASP A 112 -1.53 -8.65 -12.53
N ALA A 113 -1.59 -7.93 -13.65
CA ALA A 113 -1.77 -6.49 -13.71
C ALA A 113 -3.14 -6.15 -14.31
N ILE A 114 -3.75 -5.07 -13.82
CA ILE A 114 -4.95 -4.49 -14.41
C ILE A 114 -4.62 -3.09 -14.90
N TRP A 115 -4.82 -2.84 -16.17
CA TRP A 115 -4.64 -1.54 -16.78
C TRP A 115 -5.90 -0.68 -16.68
N PHE A 116 -5.73 0.61 -16.43
CA PHE A 116 -6.79 1.62 -16.42
C PHE A 116 -6.42 2.82 -17.30
N PRO A 117 -7.39 3.39 -18.03
CA PRO A 117 -8.75 2.93 -18.23
C PRO A 117 -8.84 1.76 -19.23
N SER A 118 -7.81 1.54 -20.03
CA SER A 118 -7.72 0.54 -21.11
C SER A 118 -6.32 -0.05 -21.17
N PRO A 119 -6.09 -1.15 -21.91
CA PRO A 119 -4.75 -1.73 -22.11
C PRO A 119 -3.79 -0.71 -22.75
N PRO A 120 -2.46 -0.94 -22.66
CA PRO A 120 -1.47 -0.09 -23.30
C PRO A 120 -1.65 -0.08 -24.82
N SER A 121 -1.13 0.96 -25.50
CA SER A 121 -1.12 1.01 -26.96
C SER A 121 -0.30 -0.15 -27.54
N SER A 122 -0.73 -0.72 -28.64
CA SER A 122 0.04 -1.68 -29.43
C SER A 122 1.07 -1.00 -30.36
N ASP A 123 0.97 0.30 -30.56
CA ASP A 123 1.96 1.10 -31.30
C ASP A 123 3.12 1.47 -30.37
N SER A 124 4.32 1.00 -30.71
CA SER A 124 5.52 1.23 -29.91
C SER A 124 5.92 2.70 -29.82
N ALA A 125 5.66 3.51 -30.85
CA ALA A 125 5.99 4.93 -30.88
C ALA A 125 5.05 5.75 -29.99
N GLU A 126 3.77 5.36 -29.90
CA GLU A 126 2.81 5.92 -28.96
C GLU A 126 3.11 5.47 -27.54
N LEU A 127 3.42 4.17 -27.36
CA LEU A 127 3.67 3.57 -26.05
C LEU A 127 4.87 4.23 -25.36
N ALA A 128 5.95 4.51 -26.09
CA ALA A 128 7.12 5.20 -25.56
C ALA A 128 6.80 6.59 -24.97
N LYS A 129 5.75 7.24 -25.44
CA LYS A 129 5.33 8.58 -24.99
C LYS A 129 4.27 8.53 -23.90
N GLN A 130 3.66 7.35 -23.65
CA GLN A 130 2.60 7.23 -22.64
C GLN A 130 3.16 7.48 -21.25
N LYS A 131 2.47 8.32 -20.49
CA LYS A 131 2.72 8.53 -19.07
C LYS A 131 2.01 7.43 -18.31
N VAL A 132 2.75 6.62 -17.58
CA VAL A 132 2.26 5.45 -16.87
C VAL A 132 2.50 5.56 -15.38
N ILE A 133 1.48 5.29 -14.59
CA ILE A 133 1.62 5.12 -13.13
C ILE A 133 1.57 3.64 -12.81
N LEU A 134 2.63 3.12 -12.20
CA LEU A 134 2.62 1.80 -11.57
C LEU A 134 2.20 1.95 -10.12
N HIS A 135 0.99 1.52 -9.80
CA HIS A 135 0.41 1.67 -8.46
C HIS A 135 0.29 0.33 -7.72
N PHE A 136 0.86 0.29 -6.52
CA PHE A 136 0.79 -0.83 -5.59
C PHE A 136 -0.28 -0.57 -4.53
N PRO A 137 -1.39 -1.35 -4.51
CA PRO A 137 -2.46 -1.15 -3.54
C PRO A 137 -2.08 -1.58 -2.13
N GLY A 138 -2.67 -0.91 -1.13
CA GLY A 138 -2.56 -1.27 0.27
C GLY A 138 -3.31 -2.54 0.64
N GLY A 139 -3.24 -2.91 1.94
CA GLY A 139 -3.91 -4.08 2.50
C GLY A 139 -3.08 -4.85 3.52
N ALA A 140 -2.12 -4.19 4.17
CA ALA A 140 -1.25 -4.78 5.20
C ALA A 140 -0.56 -6.09 4.74
N PHE A 141 -0.28 -6.24 3.44
CA PHE A 141 0.25 -7.44 2.78
C PHE A 141 -0.64 -8.68 2.84
N VAL A 142 -1.83 -8.61 3.43
CA VAL A 142 -2.72 -9.76 3.68
C VAL A 142 -4.13 -9.60 3.11
N LEU A 143 -4.54 -8.37 2.79
CA LEU A 143 -5.86 -8.08 2.24
C LEU A 143 -5.76 -7.63 0.79
N ALA A 144 -6.67 -8.13 -0.04
CA ALA A 144 -6.90 -7.64 -1.40
C ALA A 144 -8.23 -6.91 -1.48
N PHE A 145 -8.23 -5.78 -2.15
CA PHE A 145 -9.43 -5.01 -2.47
C PHE A 145 -9.78 -5.15 -3.95
N SER A 146 -11.05 -5.02 -4.27
CA SER A 146 -11.52 -5.13 -5.65
C SER A 146 -10.91 -4.04 -6.53
N HIS A 147 -10.32 -4.42 -7.67
CA HIS A 147 -9.78 -3.49 -8.63
C HIS A 147 -10.87 -2.58 -9.25
N GLU A 148 -12.13 -3.02 -9.34
CA GLU A 148 -13.22 -2.18 -9.87
C GLU A 148 -13.80 -1.25 -8.81
N SER A 149 -14.18 -1.76 -7.63
CA SER A 149 -14.86 -0.93 -6.64
C SER A 149 -13.91 -0.06 -5.81
N SER A 150 -12.67 -0.46 -5.65
CA SER A 150 -11.67 0.29 -4.88
C SER A 150 -10.54 0.83 -5.76
N GLY A 151 -10.04 0.01 -6.70
CA GLY A 151 -8.91 0.38 -7.54
C GLY A 151 -9.26 1.40 -8.62
N ARG A 152 -10.41 1.26 -9.31
CA ARG A 152 -10.82 2.20 -10.37
C ARG A 152 -10.93 3.65 -9.88
N PRO A 153 -11.60 3.98 -8.76
CA PRO A 153 -11.66 5.36 -8.29
C PRO A 153 -10.27 5.95 -8.00
N ILE A 154 -9.36 5.14 -7.45
CA ILE A 154 -7.98 5.57 -7.19
C ILE A 154 -7.24 5.78 -8.52
N ALA A 155 -7.34 4.82 -9.46
CA ALA A 155 -6.71 4.92 -10.78
C ALA A 155 -7.22 6.13 -11.57
N ASP A 156 -8.53 6.41 -11.53
CA ASP A 156 -9.13 7.57 -12.20
C ASP A 156 -8.63 8.89 -11.59
N ALA A 157 -8.51 8.97 -10.25
CA ALA A 157 -7.96 10.14 -9.57
C ALA A 157 -6.46 10.34 -9.93
N LEU A 158 -5.66 9.26 -9.86
CA LEU A 158 -4.25 9.30 -10.24
C LEU A 158 -4.08 9.72 -11.71
N SER A 159 -4.82 9.10 -12.63
CA SER A 159 -4.76 9.43 -14.06
C SER A 159 -5.08 10.92 -14.31
N LYS A 160 -6.16 11.41 -13.70
CA LYS A 160 -6.61 12.78 -13.86
C LYS A 160 -5.58 13.81 -13.37
N HIS A 161 -5.11 13.67 -12.14
CA HIS A 161 -4.26 14.66 -11.49
C HIS A 161 -2.79 14.59 -11.91
N PHE A 162 -2.28 13.39 -12.20
CA PHE A 162 -0.93 13.22 -12.76
C PHE A 162 -0.89 13.35 -14.28
N GLN A 163 -2.03 13.61 -14.94
CA GLN A 163 -2.13 13.65 -16.40
C GLN A 163 -1.53 12.37 -17.02
N ALA A 164 -1.79 11.23 -16.39
CA ALA A 164 -1.28 9.95 -16.84
C ALA A 164 -2.25 9.30 -17.85
N ASP A 165 -1.70 8.73 -18.91
CA ASP A 165 -2.48 8.02 -19.94
C ASP A 165 -2.95 6.67 -19.42
N ARG A 166 -2.17 6.03 -18.54
CA ARG A 166 -2.45 4.71 -18.00
C ARG A 166 -2.04 4.61 -16.54
N VAL A 167 -2.81 3.80 -15.81
CA VAL A 167 -2.47 3.34 -14.46
C VAL A 167 -2.45 1.81 -14.48
N VAL A 168 -1.35 1.22 -14.02
CA VAL A 168 -1.19 -0.21 -13.80
C VAL A 168 -1.48 -0.48 -12.34
N TRP A 169 -2.57 -1.18 -12.06
CA TRP A 169 -2.93 -1.69 -10.75
C TRP A 169 -2.21 -3.02 -10.53
N ALA A 170 -1.15 -2.99 -9.73
CA ALA A 170 -0.29 -4.14 -9.51
C ALA A 170 -0.89 -5.10 -8.50
N GLN A 171 -1.27 -6.31 -8.93
CA GLN A 171 -1.77 -7.35 -8.04
C GLN A 171 -0.59 -8.22 -7.57
N TYR A 172 0.24 -7.67 -6.67
CA TYR A 172 1.35 -8.41 -6.08
C TYR A 172 0.86 -9.50 -5.12
N ARG A 173 1.67 -10.53 -4.91
CA ARG A 173 1.35 -11.66 -4.03
C ARG A 173 1.15 -11.19 -2.58
N LEU A 174 0.04 -11.58 -1.97
CA LEU A 174 -0.19 -11.37 -0.55
C LEU A 174 0.58 -12.40 0.27
N SER A 175 1.08 -11.95 1.41
CA SER A 175 1.76 -12.80 2.38
C SER A 175 0.75 -13.64 3.16
N GLY A 176 0.98 -14.93 3.25
CA GLY A 176 0.07 -15.86 3.95
C GLY A 176 0.68 -17.23 4.16
N THR A 177 1.71 -17.55 3.39
CA THR A 177 2.51 -18.77 3.52
C THR A 177 4.00 -18.41 3.53
N PRO A 178 4.89 -19.31 3.97
CA PRO A 178 6.32 -19.05 3.95
C PRO A 178 6.88 -18.69 2.57
N GLU A 179 6.27 -19.17 1.49
CA GLU A 179 6.68 -18.92 0.10
C GLU A 179 6.27 -17.52 -0.38
N THR A 180 5.41 -16.82 0.36
CA THR A 180 4.90 -15.48 0.04
C THR A 180 5.30 -14.40 1.05
N CYS A 181 6.20 -14.71 1.99
CA CYS A 181 6.81 -13.69 2.83
C CYS A 181 7.80 -12.83 2.03
N PHE A 182 8.42 -11.83 2.64
CA PHE A 182 9.52 -11.08 1.99
C PHE A 182 10.59 -12.06 1.48
N PRO A 183 11.09 -11.89 0.24
CA PRO A 183 10.93 -10.72 -0.62
C PRO A 183 9.83 -10.85 -1.71
N ALA A 184 8.85 -11.75 -1.59
CA ALA A 184 7.88 -12.05 -2.65
C ALA A 184 7.23 -10.79 -3.27
N ALA A 185 6.67 -9.89 -2.46
CA ALA A 185 6.02 -8.67 -2.95
C ALA A 185 7.00 -7.72 -3.66
N VAL A 186 8.26 -7.66 -3.22
CA VAL A 186 9.29 -6.84 -3.87
C VAL A 186 9.76 -7.47 -5.18
N GLN A 187 9.89 -8.81 -5.24
CA GLN A 187 10.14 -9.53 -6.50
C GLN A 187 9.04 -9.25 -7.52
N ASP A 188 7.78 -9.22 -7.06
CA ASP A 188 6.65 -8.88 -7.91
C ASP A 188 6.72 -7.43 -8.39
N ALA A 189 7.12 -6.49 -7.52
CA ALA A 189 7.31 -5.09 -7.91
C ALA A 189 8.37 -4.93 -8.99
N VAL A 190 9.50 -5.62 -8.86
CA VAL A 190 10.53 -5.69 -9.91
C VAL A 190 9.96 -6.27 -11.22
N THR A 191 9.14 -7.31 -11.12
CA THR A 191 8.48 -7.95 -12.25
C THR A 191 7.55 -6.99 -12.99
N PHE A 192 6.69 -6.25 -12.28
CA PHE A 192 5.82 -5.23 -12.88
C PHE A 192 6.59 -4.08 -13.52
N TYR A 193 7.61 -3.59 -12.84
CA TYR A 193 8.41 -2.49 -13.37
C TYR A 193 9.18 -2.91 -14.63
N HIS A 194 9.83 -4.08 -14.59
CA HIS A 194 10.49 -4.67 -15.76
C HIS A 194 9.50 -4.84 -16.93
N TYR A 195 8.30 -5.34 -16.66
CA TYR A 195 7.27 -5.51 -17.68
C TYR A 195 6.94 -4.20 -18.39
N ILE A 196 6.66 -3.12 -17.65
CA ILE A 196 6.32 -1.82 -18.24
C ILE A 196 7.47 -1.27 -19.10
N VAL A 197 8.71 -1.37 -18.59
CA VAL A 197 9.91 -0.95 -19.33
C VAL A 197 10.10 -1.82 -20.59
N SER A 198 9.88 -3.14 -20.49
CA SER A 198 10.04 -4.07 -21.62
C SER A 198 8.97 -3.89 -22.72
N LEU A 199 7.82 -3.32 -22.39
CA LEU A 199 6.83 -2.89 -23.38
C LEU A 199 7.34 -1.72 -24.24
N GLY A 200 8.32 -0.96 -23.76
CA GLY A 200 8.90 0.19 -24.44
C GLY A 200 8.43 1.55 -23.90
N VAL A 201 7.78 1.59 -22.74
CA VAL A 201 7.47 2.86 -22.04
C VAL A 201 8.78 3.52 -21.61
N ASP A 202 8.96 4.80 -21.94
CA ASP A 202 10.12 5.56 -21.46
C ASP A 202 10.11 5.65 -19.92
N PRO A 203 11.16 5.21 -19.23
CA PRO A 203 11.22 5.30 -17.77
C PRO A 203 11.01 6.72 -17.21
N ALA A 204 11.40 7.75 -17.95
CA ALA A 204 11.13 9.15 -17.62
C ALA A 204 9.62 9.51 -17.62
N ASN A 205 8.78 8.65 -18.18
CA ASN A 205 7.33 8.76 -18.16
C ASN A 205 6.65 7.84 -17.13
N ILE A 206 7.43 7.06 -16.35
CA ILE A 206 6.88 6.16 -15.33
C ILE A 206 6.94 6.82 -13.96
N ILE A 207 5.82 6.86 -13.26
CA ILE A 207 5.74 7.20 -11.84
C ILE A 207 5.40 5.91 -11.07
N VAL A 208 6.19 5.61 -10.05
CA VAL A 208 5.91 4.53 -9.11
C VAL A 208 5.06 5.08 -7.97
N SER A 209 3.95 4.44 -7.68
CA SER A 209 3.02 4.88 -6.64
C SER A 209 2.55 3.72 -5.78
N GLY A 210 2.08 4.02 -4.58
CA GLY A 210 1.46 3.02 -3.72
C GLY A 210 0.89 3.63 -2.45
N ASP A 211 -0.02 2.90 -1.82
CA ASP A 211 -0.65 3.31 -0.57
C ASP A 211 -0.44 2.26 0.52
N SER A 212 -0.28 2.68 1.78
CA SER A 212 -0.16 1.79 2.94
C SER A 212 0.96 0.73 2.76
N ALA A 213 0.65 -0.56 2.83
CA ALA A 213 1.57 -1.65 2.52
C ALA A 213 2.10 -1.60 1.07
N GLY A 214 1.27 -1.16 0.11
CA GLY A 214 1.70 -0.91 -1.26
C GLY A 214 2.67 0.27 -1.36
N GLY A 215 2.53 1.28 -0.50
CA GLY A 215 3.50 2.35 -0.33
C GLY A 215 4.86 1.84 0.17
N ASN A 216 4.87 0.84 1.07
CA ASN A 216 6.09 0.13 1.46
C ASN A 216 6.73 -0.58 0.26
N VAL A 217 5.94 -1.31 -0.54
CA VAL A 217 6.43 -1.98 -1.76
C VAL A 217 7.01 -0.98 -2.75
N ALA A 218 6.39 0.19 -2.93
CA ALA A 218 6.89 1.25 -3.81
C ALA A 218 8.23 1.82 -3.33
N VAL A 219 8.40 2.04 -2.01
CA VAL A 219 9.67 2.48 -1.41
C VAL A 219 10.74 1.39 -1.55
N ALA A 220 10.37 0.11 -1.34
CA ALA A 220 11.28 -1.02 -1.51
C ALA A 220 11.74 -1.16 -2.98
N LEU A 221 10.84 -0.97 -3.95
CA LEU A 221 11.20 -0.92 -5.36
C LEU A 221 12.14 0.25 -5.66
N ALA A 222 11.87 1.43 -5.09
CA ALA A 222 12.75 2.59 -5.24
C ALA A 222 14.16 2.30 -4.71
N ARG A 223 14.29 1.69 -3.52
CA ARG A 223 15.58 1.25 -2.97
C ARG A 223 16.27 0.27 -3.90
N TYR A 224 15.55 -0.73 -4.40
CA TYR A 224 16.10 -1.70 -5.35
C TYR A 224 16.63 -1.02 -6.61
N LEU A 225 15.92 -0.06 -7.17
CA LEU A 225 16.34 0.63 -8.41
C LEU A 225 17.55 1.55 -8.22
N GLN A 226 17.91 1.93 -6.99
CA GLN A 226 19.14 2.69 -6.68
C GLN A 226 20.36 1.78 -6.53
N ASP A 227 20.19 0.46 -6.39
CA ASP A 227 21.33 -0.46 -6.28
C ASP A 227 22.07 -0.52 -7.61
N SER A 228 23.39 -0.35 -7.54
CA SER A 228 24.28 -0.43 -8.70
C SER A 228 24.27 -1.77 -9.44
N GLN A 229 23.79 -2.83 -8.78
CA GLN A 229 23.64 -4.15 -9.36
C GLN A 229 22.38 -4.30 -10.21
N THR A 230 21.39 -3.39 -10.08
CA THR A 230 20.18 -3.45 -10.89
C THR A 230 20.45 -3.05 -12.34
N LYS A 231 19.73 -3.69 -13.26
CA LYS A 231 19.79 -3.41 -14.70
C LYS A 231 18.60 -2.59 -15.20
N LEU A 232 17.70 -2.21 -14.29
CA LEU A 232 16.50 -1.44 -14.64
C LEU A 232 16.79 0.05 -14.52
N PRO A 233 16.29 0.86 -15.47
CA PRO A 233 16.41 2.31 -15.40
C PRO A 233 15.55 2.88 -14.27
N LEU A 234 15.86 4.11 -13.86
CA LEU A 234 15.11 4.83 -12.83
C LEU A 234 13.79 5.38 -13.39
N PRO A 235 12.69 5.38 -12.61
CA PRO A 235 11.44 6.05 -12.98
C PRO A 235 11.57 7.57 -12.90
N ARG A 236 10.57 8.29 -13.37
CA ARG A 236 10.46 9.75 -13.18
C ARG A 236 10.46 10.16 -11.71
N GLY A 237 9.84 9.39 -10.83
CA GLY A 237 9.72 9.65 -9.41
C GLY A 237 8.80 8.69 -8.70
N VAL A 238 8.69 8.88 -7.39
CA VAL A 238 7.90 8.02 -6.50
C VAL A 238 6.90 8.85 -5.70
N ALA A 239 5.62 8.43 -5.66
CA ALA A 239 4.56 9.06 -4.87
C ALA A 239 3.88 8.03 -3.97
N VAL A 240 4.02 8.17 -2.66
CA VAL A 240 3.43 7.23 -1.69
C VAL A 240 2.46 7.92 -0.74
N PHE A 241 1.37 7.23 -0.45
CA PHE A 241 0.25 7.73 0.35
C PHE A 241 0.09 6.86 1.60
N SER A 242 0.22 7.47 2.77
CA SER A 242 0.18 6.76 4.06
C SER A 242 1.05 5.48 4.08
N PRO A 243 2.31 5.50 3.59
CA PRO A 243 3.11 4.29 3.44
C PRO A 243 3.37 3.62 4.80
N TRP A 244 3.24 2.29 4.87
CA TRP A 244 3.58 1.56 6.08
C TRP A 244 5.11 1.39 6.18
N VAL A 245 5.78 2.33 6.83
CA VAL A 245 7.24 2.43 6.88
C VAL A 245 7.89 1.73 8.08
N HIS A 246 7.08 1.29 9.07
CA HIS A 246 7.54 0.67 10.32
C HIS A 246 6.92 -0.71 10.52
N VAL A 247 7.42 -1.69 9.75
CA VAL A 247 6.92 -3.08 9.77
C VAL A 247 7.79 -3.89 10.73
N THR A 248 7.49 -3.83 12.04
CA THR A 248 8.23 -4.52 13.11
C THR A 248 7.60 -5.85 13.52
N LYS A 249 8.27 -6.61 14.36
CA LYS A 249 7.69 -7.82 14.98
C LYS A 249 6.54 -7.50 15.93
N THR A 250 6.50 -6.28 16.45
CA THR A 250 5.51 -5.75 17.41
C THR A 250 4.60 -4.70 16.79
N ALA A 251 4.42 -4.74 15.44
CA ALA A 251 3.73 -3.69 14.68
C ALA A 251 2.34 -3.32 15.23
N GLY A 252 1.61 -4.31 15.75
CA GLY A 252 0.31 -4.02 16.39
C GLY A 252 0.46 -3.26 17.71
N GLN A 253 1.41 -3.64 18.54
CA GLN A 253 1.68 -2.96 19.81
C GLN A 253 2.23 -1.55 19.55
N ASP A 254 3.16 -1.41 18.60
CA ASP A 254 3.75 -0.12 18.24
C ASP A 254 2.67 0.86 17.77
N TYR A 255 1.73 0.36 16.95
CA TYR A 255 0.58 1.15 16.49
C TYR A 255 -0.36 1.55 17.64
N ASP A 256 -0.66 0.66 18.59
CA ASP A 256 -1.55 0.96 19.72
C ASP A 256 -0.96 2.02 20.67
N GLN A 257 0.37 2.23 20.65
CA GLN A 257 1.05 3.27 21.43
C GLN A 257 0.96 4.66 20.78
N GLU A 258 0.58 4.76 19.52
CA GLU A 258 0.42 6.03 18.83
C GLU A 258 -0.86 6.75 19.28
N ASP A 259 -0.74 8.02 19.66
CA ASP A 259 -1.84 8.84 20.18
C ASP A 259 -3.08 8.88 19.26
N ARG A 260 -2.86 8.82 17.94
CA ARG A 260 -3.92 8.90 16.92
C ARG A 260 -4.54 7.55 16.56
N SER A 261 -3.98 6.45 17.05
CA SER A 261 -4.44 5.10 16.71
C SER A 261 -5.92 4.87 17.00
N GLN A 262 -6.45 5.50 18.08
CA GLN A 262 -7.85 5.35 18.45
C GLN A 262 -8.83 6.10 17.54
N ALA A 263 -8.39 7.16 16.88
CA ALA A 263 -9.21 7.91 15.92
C ALA A 263 -9.17 7.33 14.50
N ASP A 264 -8.09 6.64 14.16
CA ASP A 264 -7.83 6.13 12.81
C ASP A 264 -8.80 5.01 12.38
N VAL A 265 -8.77 4.67 11.11
CA VAL A 265 -9.58 3.59 10.50
C VAL A 265 -8.96 2.20 10.68
N LEU A 266 -7.65 2.12 10.90
CA LEU A 266 -6.94 0.87 11.10
C LEU A 266 -7.17 0.27 12.49
N HIS A 267 -6.91 -1.02 12.62
CA HIS A 267 -6.87 -1.74 13.89
C HIS A 267 -5.53 -2.49 14.00
N SER A 268 -4.90 -2.42 15.17
CA SER A 268 -3.56 -3.01 15.43
C SER A 268 -3.46 -4.49 15.02
N SER A 269 -4.54 -5.24 15.17
CA SER A 269 -4.53 -6.68 14.83
C SER A 269 -4.31 -6.97 13.33
N VAL A 270 -4.70 -6.08 12.41
CA VAL A 270 -4.43 -6.31 10.99
C VAL A 270 -2.98 -6.00 10.67
N LEU A 271 -2.38 -5.01 11.31
CA LEU A 271 -0.96 -4.69 11.18
C LEU A 271 -0.11 -5.82 11.76
N GLN A 272 -0.44 -6.29 12.95
CA GLN A 272 0.26 -7.45 13.52
C GLN A 272 0.16 -8.67 12.61
N TRP A 273 -1.03 -8.99 12.09
CA TRP A 273 -1.18 -10.08 11.15
C TRP A 273 -0.32 -9.90 9.89
N GLY A 274 -0.32 -8.70 9.31
CA GLY A 274 0.52 -8.39 8.15
C GLY A 274 2.00 -8.59 8.44
N ALA A 275 2.49 -8.04 9.55
CA ALA A 275 3.87 -8.16 9.97
C ALA A 275 4.27 -9.62 10.23
N ASP A 276 3.44 -10.41 10.93
CA ASP A 276 3.69 -11.81 11.26
C ASP A 276 3.94 -12.69 10.03
N VAL A 277 3.25 -12.39 8.91
CA VAL A 277 3.35 -13.22 7.70
C VAL A 277 4.21 -12.61 6.60
N TYR A 278 4.43 -11.29 6.62
CA TYR A 278 5.31 -10.62 5.65
C TYR A 278 6.78 -10.75 6.04
N ARG A 279 7.10 -10.63 7.33
CA ARG A 279 8.48 -10.76 7.81
C ARG A 279 8.92 -12.22 7.80
N PRO A 280 10.08 -12.56 7.19
CA PRO A 280 10.64 -13.89 7.30
C PRO A 280 10.93 -14.27 8.77
N GLN A 281 10.86 -15.56 9.06
CA GLN A 281 11.19 -16.07 10.40
C GLN A 281 12.70 -15.98 10.67
N GLY A 282 13.07 -15.80 11.94
CA GLY A 282 14.46 -15.77 12.38
C GLY A 282 15.07 -14.37 12.45
N GLN A 283 16.41 -14.34 12.43
CA GLN A 283 17.19 -13.11 12.44
C GLN A 283 17.38 -12.62 10.99
N LEU A 284 17.04 -11.37 10.76
CA LEU A 284 17.17 -10.75 9.45
C LEU A 284 18.51 -10.02 9.35
N SER A 285 19.06 -9.94 8.14
CA SER A 285 20.21 -9.06 7.86
C SER A 285 19.77 -7.59 7.94
N PRO A 286 20.67 -6.65 8.24
CA PRO A 286 20.36 -5.21 8.19
C PRO A 286 19.83 -4.76 6.82
N GLU A 287 20.33 -5.33 5.74
CA GLU A 287 19.84 -5.07 4.39
C GLU A 287 18.37 -5.51 4.23
N THR A 288 18.04 -6.73 4.62
CA THR A 288 16.65 -7.24 4.59
C THR A 288 15.72 -6.39 5.44
N GLU A 289 16.16 -6.00 6.64
CA GLU A 289 15.39 -5.13 7.54
C GLU A 289 15.09 -3.79 6.89
N ALA A 290 16.07 -3.19 6.19
CA ALA A 290 15.93 -1.92 5.50
C ALA A 290 14.90 -1.94 4.35
N TYR A 291 14.69 -3.08 3.72
CA TYR A 291 13.62 -3.27 2.72
C TYR A 291 12.24 -3.42 3.36
N ILE A 292 12.16 -4.16 4.46
CA ILE A 292 10.89 -4.47 5.14
C ILE A 292 10.35 -3.25 5.89
N SER A 293 11.24 -2.56 6.63
CA SER A 293 10.91 -1.47 7.54
C SER A 293 11.82 -0.28 7.25
N PRO A 294 11.50 0.54 6.23
CA PRO A 294 12.39 1.62 5.75
C PRO A 294 12.60 2.77 6.74
N LEU A 295 11.74 2.95 7.75
CA LEU A 295 11.99 3.87 8.85
C LEU A 295 13.30 3.48 9.57
N HIS A 296 14.16 4.46 9.85
CA HIS A 296 15.52 4.33 10.37
C HIS A 296 16.55 3.68 9.43
N HIS A 297 16.17 3.54 8.16
CA HIS A 297 17.05 3.02 7.12
C HIS A 297 17.02 3.92 5.87
N PRO A 298 17.36 5.23 5.99
CA PRO A 298 17.35 6.12 4.84
C PRO A 298 18.38 5.67 3.78
N PHE A 299 18.14 6.06 2.53
CA PHE A 299 18.99 5.69 1.41
C PHE A 299 19.04 6.79 0.34
N GLU A 300 20.08 6.78 -0.47
CA GLU A 300 20.22 7.72 -1.57
C GLU A 300 19.17 7.46 -2.66
N MET A 301 18.52 8.53 -3.11
CA MET A 301 17.54 8.51 -4.20
C MET A 301 17.90 9.55 -5.26
N SER A 302 18.11 9.10 -6.48
CA SER A 302 18.36 9.99 -7.62
C SER A 302 17.08 10.54 -8.26
N VAL A 303 15.90 10.09 -7.78
CA VAL A 303 14.57 10.54 -8.24
C VAL A 303 13.79 11.15 -7.09
N PRO A 304 12.86 12.10 -7.34
CA PRO A 304 12.08 12.73 -6.30
C PRO A 304 11.12 11.76 -5.62
N LEU A 305 10.93 11.92 -4.30
CA LEU A 305 10.02 11.16 -3.45
C LEU A 305 8.96 12.09 -2.84
N TYR A 306 7.71 11.91 -3.22
CA TYR A 306 6.56 12.53 -2.57
C TYR A 306 5.95 11.57 -1.56
N VAL A 307 5.72 12.06 -0.34
CA VAL A 307 5.14 11.28 0.77
C VAL A 307 3.96 12.03 1.35
N GLN A 308 2.78 11.41 1.38
CA GLN A 308 1.60 11.98 2.01
C GLN A 308 1.19 11.15 3.22
N ALA A 309 0.75 11.83 4.29
CA ALA A 309 0.12 11.20 5.45
C ALA A 309 -1.10 12.01 5.91
N GLY A 310 -2.11 11.33 6.45
CA GLY A 310 -3.24 11.97 7.10
C GLY A 310 -2.89 12.42 8.52
N SER A 311 -3.25 13.65 8.92
CA SER A 311 -2.91 14.13 10.26
C SER A 311 -3.70 13.45 11.40
N ALA A 312 -4.72 12.64 11.06
CA ALA A 312 -5.50 11.87 12.02
C ALA A 312 -5.22 10.36 11.95
N GLU A 313 -4.21 9.93 11.17
CA GLU A 313 -3.82 8.51 11.12
C GLU A 313 -2.78 8.15 12.19
N GLY A 314 -2.86 6.92 12.70
CA GLY A 314 -1.93 6.42 13.71
C GLY A 314 -0.49 6.35 13.24
N MET A 315 -0.24 6.14 11.95
CA MET A 315 1.12 6.07 11.37
C MET A 315 1.74 7.43 11.05
N HIS A 316 1.05 8.55 11.26
CA HIS A 316 1.46 9.88 10.82
C HIS A 316 2.89 10.25 11.25
N ASP A 317 3.23 10.06 12.53
CA ASP A 317 4.52 10.50 13.04
C ASP A 317 5.68 9.60 12.56
N GLN A 318 5.43 8.31 12.39
CA GLN A 318 6.38 7.38 11.77
C GLN A 318 6.65 7.75 10.30
N ILE A 319 5.60 8.08 9.54
CA ILE A 319 5.73 8.49 8.12
C ILE A 319 6.46 9.83 8.01
N ARG A 320 6.17 10.78 8.90
CA ARG A 320 6.89 12.06 8.97
C ARG A 320 8.37 11.83 9.25
N SER A 321 8.70 11.05 10.27
CA SER A 321 10.09 10.73 10.63
C SER A 321 10.83 10.06 9.48
N PHE A 322 10.21 9.08 8.81
CA PHE A 322 10.77 8.48 7.59
C PHE A 322 11.07 9.53 6.51
N SER A 323 10.14 10.46 6.29
CA SER A 323 10.32 11.50 5.26
C SER A 323 11.45 12.47 5.61
N GLU A 324 11.57 12.84 6.90
CA GLU A 324 12.64 13.68 7.42
C GLU A 324 14.02 12.99 7.30
N GLU A 325 14.09 11.70 7.65
CA GLU A 325 15.31 10.89 7.49
C GLU A 325 15.72 10.79 6.02
N MET A 326 14.79 10.49 5.11
CA MET A 326 15.06 10.45 3.67
C MET A 326 15.51 11.81 3.13
N ALA A 327 14.92 12.91 3.60
CA ALA A 327 15.31 14.28 3.22
C ALA A 327 16.70 14.68 3.76
N SER A 328 17.16 14.07 4.86
CA SER A 328 18.48 14.33 5.43
C SER A 328 19.62 13.74 4.61
N VAL A 329 19.35 12.77 3.73
CA VAL A 329 20.36 12.20 2.84
C VAL A 329 20.69 13.19 1.74
N ARG A 330 21.98 13.52 1.63
CA ARG A 330 22.46 14.51 0.65
C ARG A 330 22.08 14.10 -0.78
N GLY A 331 21.44 15.00 -1.50
CA GLY A 331 21.03 14.79 -2.88
C GLY A 331 19.59 14.29 -3.05
N ASN A 332 18.97 13.80 -2.00
CA ASN A 332 17.57 13.41 -2.05
C ASN A 332 16.64 14.63 -2.19
N ARG A 333 15.65 14.52 -3.06
CA ARG A 333 14.52 15.46 -3.17
C ARG A 333 13.30 14.78 -2.56
N VAL A 334 12.87 15.23 -1.38
CA VAL A 334 11.73 14.66 -0.66
C VAL A 334 10.74 15.76 -0.30
N LEU A 335 9.46 15.53 -0.57
CA LEU A 335 8.38 16.41 -0.12
C LEU A 335 7.39 15.61 0.74
N PHE A 336 7.20 16.06 1.97
CA PHE A 336 6.21 15.52 2.90
C PHE A 336 4.97 16.41 2.98
N ARG A 337 3.78 15.84 2.78
CA ARG A 337 2.49 16.49 2.97
C ARG A 337 1.70 15.84 4.09
N SER A 338 1.37 16.61 5.13
CA SER A 338 0.39 16.22 6.15
C SER A 338 -0.98 16.75 5.78
N THR A 339 -1.93 15.88 5.47
CA THR A 339 -3.29 16.26 5.07
C THR A 339 -4.19 16.41 6.31
N PRO A 340 -4.76 17.60 6.59
CA PRO A 340 -5.50 17.86 7.82
C PRO A 340 -6.72 16.96 8.01
N LEU A 341 -6.92 16.47 9.23
CA LEU A 341 -8.09 15.69 9.65
C LEU A 341 -8.43 14.53 8.71
N THR A 342 -7.42 13.91 8.14
CA THR A 342 -7.57 12.75 7.26
C THR A 342 -7.08 11.51 7.99
N PRO A 343 -7.85 10.40 7.99
CA PRO A 343 -7.40 9.13 8.52
C PRO A 343 -6.43 8.45 7.56
N HIS A 344 -5.99 7.24 7.90
CA HIS A 344 -5.12 6.42 7.07
C HIS A 344 -5.67 6.22 5.65
N ASN A 345 -4.77 6.37 4.66
CA ASN A 345 -4.98 6.08 3.25
C ASN A 345 -5.98 7.02 2.57
N LEU A 346 -5.58 8.27 2.37
CA LEU A 346 -6.38 9.29 1.68
C LEU A 346 -6.95 8.82 0.33
N PRO A 347 -6.18 8.19 -0.59
CA PRO A 347 -6.72 7.72 -1.87
C PRO A 347 -7.87 6.71 -1.72
N PHE A 348 -7.83 5.88 -0.69
CA PHE A 348 -8.84 4.86 -0.43
C PHE A 348 -10.08 5.40 0.31
N CYS A 349 -9.88 6.35 1.23
CA CYS A 349 -10.94 6.81 2.14
C CYS A 349 -11.57 8.16 1.79
N HIS A 350 -11.09 8.86 0.74
CA HIS A 350 -11.50 10.23 0.44
C HIS A 350 -13.02 10.44 0.33
N ASP A 351 -13.73 9.55 -0.36
CA ASP A 351 -15.19 9.63 -0.51
C ASP A 351 -15.93 9.43 0.82
N GLN A 352 -15.46 8.47 1.62
CA GLN A 352 -16.08 8.14 2.90
C GLN A 352 -15.94 9.27 3.92
N PHE A 353 -14.86 10.05 3.84
CA PHE A 353 -14.55 11.14 4.76
C PHE A 353 -14.73 12.54 4.13
N GLY A 354 -15.30 12.63 2.92
CA GLY A 354 -15.54 13.91 2.24
C GLY A 354 -14.25 14.66 1.92
N LYS A 355 -13.18 13.94 1.59
CA LYS A 355 -11.81 14.46 1.36
C LYS A 355 -11.40 14.48 -0.11
N ALA A 356 -12.38 14.55 -1.02
CA ALA A 356 -12.10 14.57 -2.46
C ALA A 356 -11.27 15.80 -2.89
N LYS A 357 -11.50 16.96 -2.25
CA LYS A 357 -10.72 18.17 -2.49
C LYS A 357 -9.29 18.00 -2.03
N GLU A 358 -9.08 17.53 -0.80
CA GLU A 358 -7.76 17.30 -0.21
C GLU A 358 -6.97 16.24 -1.00
N LEU A 359 -7.65 15.22 -1.53
CA LEU A 359 -7.03 14.26 -2.44
C LEU A 359 -6.54 14.96 -3.71
N GLY A 360 -7.41 15.73 -4.37
CA GLY A 360 -7.04 16.48 -5.58
C GLY A 360 -5.82 17.38 -5.34
N GLU A 361 -5.86 18.20 -4.30
CA GLU A 361 -4.74 19.08 -3.93
C GLU A 361 -3.44 18.30 -3.65
N SER A 362 -3.53 17.15 -2.98
CA SER A 362 -2.36 16.30 -2.69
C SER A 362 -1.77 15.70 -3.97
N LEU A 363 -2.61 15.25 -4.89
CA LEU A 363 -2.17 14.67 -6.16
C LEU A 363 -1.60 15.74 -7.11
N ASP A 364 -2.20 16.94 -7.16
CA ASP A 364 -1.68 18.07 -7.95
C ASP A 364 -0.30 18.50 -7.42
N GLU A 365 -0.13 18.62 -6.11
CA GLU A 365 1.17 18.95 -5.49
C GLU A 365 2.22 17.87 -5.79
N ALA A 366 1.84 16.58 -5.69
CA ALA A 366 2.73 15.48 -6.04
C ALA A 366 3.16 15.55 -7.52
N PHE A 367 2.22 15.82 -8.43
CA PHE A 367 2.51 15.94 -9.85
C PHE A 367 3.49 17.09 -10.14
N GLU A 368 3.26 18.28 -9.56
CA GLU A 368 4.17 19.41 -9.72
C GLU A 368 5.57 19.11 -9.16
N PHE A 369 5.64 18.50 -7.98
CA PHE A 369 6.91 18.15 -7.35
C PHE A 369 7.72 17.10 -8.14
N LEU A 370 7.02 16.15 -8.79
CA LEU A 370 7.65 15.11 -9.59
C LEU A 370 7.96 15.54 -11.03
N ARG A 371 7.71 16.79 -11.41
CA ARG A 371 8.12 17.28 -12.72
C ARG A 371 9.64 17.30 -12.83
N PRO A 372 10.21 17.01 -14.03
CA PRO A 372 11.61 17.25 -14.28
C PRO A 372 11.94 18.73 -14.04
N ASP A 373 13.10 19.01 -13.48
CA ASP A 373 13.62 20.38 -13.46
C ASP A 373 13.84 20.81 -14.91
N ASN A 374 13.27 21.98 -15.31
CA ASN A 374 13.44 22.57 -16.63
C ASN A 374 14.87 23.00 -16.87
#